data_4690c6ba2a19c616f15ed79e7aa726b5
#
_entry.id   4690c6ba2a19c616f15ed79e7aa726b5
#
_cell.length_a   1.000
_cell.length_b   1.000
_cell.length_c   1.000
_cell.angle_alpha   90.00
_cell.angle_beta   90.00
_cell.angle_gamma   90.00
#
_symmetry.space_group_name_H-M   'P 1'
#
loop_
_entity.id
_entity.type
_entity.pdbx_description
1 polymer ?
#
loop_
_entity_poly.entity_id
_entity_poly.type
_entity_poly.pdbx_seq_one_letter_code
_entity_poly.pdbx_strand_id
1 'polypeptide(L)'
;MLKVKKLDQRNDVRNVAIIAHVDHGKTTLVDQLLRQSGIFRQNEQVQERVMDSNDLERERGITILSKNTSVHYKDTKINIVDTPGHADFGGEVERIMMMVDGVLLLVDAFEGCMPQTRFVLQKALNLHKKAIVVVNKVDRPGARPLEVIDEVLDLFIELGADDDQLEFPVVYASARDGYASLSAEAREGDMRPLLDSILENIAPPQGDLNGPLQIRFSSLDYDDYVGRIGIGRVERGTVQHGQQVALCKTDGTVENVKVSRLYQFEGLRRVEVPEASLGDLVAVSGITDLNIGETACDPECIEPLPFVKIDEPTISMNFMVNNSPFAGKEGKFVTSRNIRDRLFKEVETNVSMRVEETETTDCFKVSGRGELHLSILIETMRRQGYEFQVSRPKVILKEENGKKLEPMELLIVEVPEQYVGPVMEKIGSRKGELENMGTRDGGSTHLEFKIPARGLIGYRSEFMTDTNGNGIMNQLFAGYEPYKGEIQTRERGSIIVHEAGETTGYGLFNTQERGRLFVGPGVPVYEGMIVGECAKNEDIVCNVCKKKQLTNTRASGSDDALRL
;
A
#
# COMPACT_ATOMS: atom_id res chain seq x y z
N MET A 1 34.22 36.53 1.29
CA MET A 1 34.37 35.10 1.64
C MET A 1 33.23 34.73 2.56
N LEU A 2 32.19 34.10 2.02
CA LEU A 2 31.13 33.49 2.81
C LEU A 2 31.78 32.34 3.59
N LYS A 3 31.81 32.43 4.92
CA LYS A 3 32.21 31.30 5.76
C LYS A 3 31.19 30.18 5.49
N VAL A 4 31.63 29.10 4.83
CA VAL A 4 30.84 27.86 4.75
C VAL A 4 30.61 27.42 6.21
N LYS A 5 29.39 27.57 6.70
CA LYS A 5 29.02 27.11 8.05
C LYS A 5 29.19 25.59 8.05
N LYS A 6 30.07 25.07 8.91
CA LYS A 6 30.27 23.62 9.05
C LYS A 6 28.96 23.07 9.60
N LEU A 7 28.35 22.15 8.87
CA LEU A 7 27.14 21.45 9.32
C LEU A 7 27.47 20.54 10.49
N ASP A 8 26.62 20.52 11.50
CA ASP A 8 26.69 19.58 12.60
C ASP A 8 26.25 18.18 12.15
N GLN A 9 26.79 17.13 12.75
CA GLN A 9 26.43 15.74 12.49
C GLN A 9 25.91 15.07 13.75
N ARG A 10 24.77 14.41 13.69
CA ARG A 10 24.16 13.63 14.78
C ARG A 10 24.55 12.16 14.66
N ASN A 11 25.74 11.83 15.15
CA ASN A 11 26.29 10.45 15.08
C ASN A 11 25.49 9.43 15.91
N ASP A 12 24.71 9.91 16.87
CA ASP A 12 23.84 9.14 17.76
C ASP A 12 22.48 8.76 17.15
N VAL A 13 22.20 9.14 15.90
CA VAL A 13 20.93 8.85 15.20
C VAL A 13 21.19 8.30 13.80
N ARG A 14 20.38 7.32 13.39
CA ARG A 14 20.24 6.87 11.98
C ARG A 14 18.76 6.72 11.65
N ASN A 15 18.35 7.15 10.47
CA ASN A 15 16.99 7.02 9.97
C ASN A 15 17.01 6.18 8.71
N VAL A 16 16.35 5.01 8.73
CA VAL A 16 16.32 4.07 7.61
C VAL A 16 14.89 3.67 7.28
N ALA A 17 14.60 3.51 5.99
CA ALA A 17 13.35 2.89 5.55
C ALA A 17 13.61 1.46 5.10
N ILE A 18 12.65 0.55 5.31
CA ILE A 18 12.73 -0.81 4.78
C ILE A 18 11.85 -0.94 3.55
N ILE A 19 12.47 -1.27 2.44
CA ILE A 19 11.83 -1.55 1.16
C ILE A 19 11.83 -3.06 0.94
N ALA A 20 10.69 -3.66 0.69
CA ALA A 20 10.60 -5.08 0.38
C ALA A 20 9.37 -5.38 -0.48
N HIS A 21 9.45 -6.45 -1.28
CA HIS A 21 8.26 -7.06 -1.84
C HIS A 21 7.44 -7.77 -0.76
N VAL A 22 6.16 -8.02 -1.06
CA VAL A 22 5.29 -8.86 -0.22
C VAL A 22 5.96 -10.21 0.01
N ASP A 23 5.88 -10.74 1.22
CA ASP A 23 6.46 -12.01 1.64
C ASP A 23 7.99 -12.13 1.62
N HIS A 24 8.77 -11.10 1.26
CA HIS A 24 10.24 -11.13 1.38
C HIS A 24 10.76 -11.14 2.82
N GLY A 25 9.86 -11.04 3.82
CA GLY A 25 10.17 -11.19 5.24
C GLY A 25 10.47 -9.88 5.97
N LYS A 26 9.96 -8.75 5.48
CA LYS A 26 10.10 -7.42 6.08
C LYS A 26 9.71 -7.38 7.56
N THR A 27 8.47 -7.77 7.87
CA THR A 27 7.94 -7.80 9.24
C THR A 27 8.78 -8.71 10.14
N THR A 28 9.16 -9.89 9.65
CA THR A 28 9.99 -10.84 10.41
C THR A 28 11.37 -10.26 10.71
N LEU A 29 11.98 -9.53 9.75
CA LEU A 29 13.28 -8.87 9.97
C LEU A 29 13.18 -7.79 11.05
N VAL A 30 12.17 -6.94 10.99
CA VAL A 30 11.96 -5.88 12.00
C VAL A 30 11.69 -6.49 13.37
N ASP A 31 10.89 -7.55 13.45
CA ASP A 31 10.64 -8.27 14.71
C ASP A 31 11.94 -8.81 15.33
N GLN A 32 12.85 -9.33 14.50
CA GLN A 32 14.16 -9.81 14.98
C GLN A 32 15.05 -8.66 15.46
N LEU A 33 15.09 -7.55 14.74
CA LEU A 33 15.84 -6.36 15.15
C LEU A 33 15.32 -5.83 16.49
N LEU A 34 14.00 -5.77 16.69
CA LEU A 34 13.37 -5.35 17.94
C LEU A 34 13.68 -6.33 19.10
N ARG A 35 13.61 -7.63 18.85
CA ARG A 35 13.89 -8.66 19.87
C ARG A 35 15.36 -8.62 20.32
N GLN A 36 16.29 -8.50 19.37
CA GLN A 36 17.73 -8.56 19.68
C GLN A 36 18.29 -7.22 20.17
N SER A 37 17.58 -6.10 19.99
CA SER A 37 17.96 -4.80 20.57
C SER A 37 17.63 -4.65 22.06
N GLY A 38 17.01 -5.66 22.70
CA GLY A 38 16.72 -5.66 24.13
C GLY A 38 15.53 -4.78 24.56
N ILE A 39 14.72 -4.31 23.62
CA ILE A 39 13.53 -3.48 23.92
C ILE A 39 12.46 -4.28 24.67
N PHE A 40 12.34 -5.57 24.38
CA PHE A 40 11.40 -6.46 25.06
C PHE A 40 12.05 -7.08 26.31
N ARG A 41 11.27 -7.17 27.39
CA ARG A 41 11.70 -7.90 28.58
C ARG A 41 11.79 -9.40 28.28
N GLN A 42 12.76 -10.10 28.84
CA GLN A 42 13.03 -11.54 28.61
C GLN A 42 11.81 -12.48 28.81
N ASN A 43 10.77 -12.04 29.50
CA ASN A 43 9.54 -12.80 29.77
C ASN A 43 8.29 -12.21 29.08
N GLU A 44 8.43 -11.23 28.20
CA GLU A 44 7.30 -10.65 27.48
C GLU A 44 6.96 -11.57 26.28
N GLN A 45 5.77 -12.18 26.28
CA GLN A 45 5.27 -12.92 25.13
C GLN A 45 4.90 -11.91 24.04
N VAL A 46 5.83 -11.69 23.13
CA VAL A 46 5.61 -10.83 21.96
C VAL A 46 4.88 -11.67 20.90
N GLN A 47 3.69 -11.21 20.50
CA GLN A 47 3.00 -11.83 19.37
C GLN A 47 3.89 -11.74 18.14
N GLU A 48 3.92 -12.78 17.32
CA GLU A 48 4.56 -12.73 16.00
C GLU A 48 3.91 -11.65 15.14
N ARG A 49 4.71 -10.98 14.27
CA ARG A 49 4.28 -9.87 13.42
C ARG A 49 3.79 -8.64 14.19
N VAL A 50 4.61 -8.18 15.12
CA VAL A 50 4.30 -7.02 15.98
C VAL A 50 4.04 -5.75 15.17
N MET A 51 4.64 -5.62 13.99
CA MET A 51 4.41 -4.48 13.08
C MET A 51 3.07 -4.55 12.34
N ASP A 52 2.52 -5.74 12.09
CA ASP A 52 1.23 -5.91 11.39
C ASP A 52 0.07 -5.82 12.40
N SER A 53 -0.22 -4.63 12.88
CA SER A 53 -1.30 -4.40 13.88
C SER A 53 -2.71 -4.48 13.29
N ASN A 54 -2.85 -4.38 11.96
CA ASN A 54 -4.12 -4.42 11.26
C ASN A 54 -4.41 -5.85 10.76
N ASP A 55 -5.59 -6.38 11.05
CA ASP A 55 -6.01 -7.71 10.60
C ASP A 55 -5.97 -7.84 9.07
N LEU A 56 -6.27 -6.76 8.34
CA LEU A 56 -6.20 -6.73 6.87
C LEU A 56 -4.76 -6.85 6.35
N GLU A 57 -3.78 -6.25 7.04
CA GLU A 57 -2.36 -6.40 6.69
C GLU A 57 -1.92 -7.86 6.87
N ARG A 58 -2.33 -8.50 7.99
CA ARG A 58 -2.01 -9.92 8.25
C ARG A 58 -2.66 -10.87 7.25
N GLU A 59 -3.92 -10.63 6.89
CA GLU A 59 -4.67 -11.47 5.96
C GLU A 59 -4.15 -11.35 4.51
N ARG A 60 -3.78 -10.15 4.11
CA ARG A 60 -3.32 -9.86 2.74
C ARG A 60 -1.81 -9.97 2.57
N GLY A 61 -1.06 -10.06 3.68
CA GLY A 61 0.41 -10.10 3.68
C GLY A 61 1.07 -8.80 3.20
N ILE A 62 0.34 -7.67 3.17
CA ILE A 62 0.85 -6.37 2.68
C ILE A 62 0.88 -5.33 3.80
N THR A 63 1.88 -4.46 3.78
CA THR A 63 1.87 -3.24 4.60
C THR A 63 0.95 -2.21 3.94
N ILE A 64 -0.05 -1.74 4.68
CA ILE A 64 -1.02 -0.74 4.23
C ILE A 64 -0.61 0.65 4.73
N LEU A 65 -0.25 0.74 6.02
CA LEU A 65 0.14 1.98 6.67
C LEU A 65 1.61 1.93 7.08
N SER A 66 2.31 3.02 6.86
CA SER A 66 3.68 3.19 7.36
C SER A 66 3.72 3.19 8.88
N LYS A 67 4.70 2.54 9.45
CA LYS A 67 4.92 2.50 10.90
C LYS A 67 6.34 2.91 11.23
N ASN A 68 6.46 3.69 12.30
CA ASN A 68 7.74 4.11 12.81
C ASN A 68 8.10 3.27 14.03
N THR A 69 9.31 2.75 14.04
CA THR A 69 9.89 2.06 15.20
C THR A 69 11.33 2.49 15.39
N SER A 70 11.89 2.20 16.53
CA SER A 70 13.31 2.46 16.78
C SER A 70 13.95 1.32 17.55
N VAL A 71 15.24 1.15 17.33
CA VAL A 71 16.10 0.23 18.08
C VAL A 71 17.33 0.98 18.56
N HIS A 72 17.88 0.58 19.73
CA HIS A 72 19.14 1.10 20.21
C HIS A 72 20.24 0.07 19.95
N TYR A 73 21.30 0.49 19.32
CA TYR A 73 22.46 -0.34 19.07
C TYR A 73 23.76 0.44 19.33
N LYS A 74 24.60 -0.06 20.23
CA LYS A 74 25.72 0.72 20.78
C LYS A 74 25.18 2.05 21.35
N ASP A 75 25.78 3.16 21.00
CA ASP A 75 25.37 4.50 21.46
C ASP A 75 24.47 5.21 20.41
N THR A 76 23.85 4.46 19.50
CA THR A 76 23.08 5.02 18.39
C THR A 76 21.63 4.54 18.42
N LYS A 77 20.71 5.48 18.28
CA LYS A 77 19.29 5.24 18.02
C LYS A 77 19.07 5.06 16.52
N ILE A 78 18.57 3.92 16.10
CA ILE A 78 18.24 3.63 14.71
C ILE A 78 16.72 3.67 14.57
N ASN A 79 16.19 4.70 13.92
CA ASN A 79 14.79 4.79 13.55
C ASN A 79 14.56 3.98 12.27
N ILE A 80 13.57 3.11 12.31
CA ILE A 80 13.20 2.23 11.20
C ILE A 80 11.78 2.59 10.79
N VAL A 81 11.62 3.01 9.53
CA VAL A 81 10.31 3.36 8.95
C VAL A 81 9.90 2.25 8.01
N ASP A 82 8.78 1.61 8.31
CA ASP A 82 8.19 0.58 7.45
C ASP A 82 7.49 1.23 6.25
N THR A 83 7.80 0.76 5.03
CA THR A 83 7.23 1.31 3.81
C THR A 83 6.19 0.38 3.18
N PRO A 84 5.04 0.91 2.72
CA PRO A 84 4.15 0.15 1.87
C PRO A 84 4.86 -0.28 0.58
N GLY A 85 4.67 -1.52 0.17
CA GLY A 85 5.28 -2.05 -1.07
C GLY A 85 4.45 -1.83 -2.33
N HIS A 86 3.15 -1.53 -2.21
CA HIS A 86 2.23 -1.44 -3.34
C HIS A 86 2.18 -0.02 -3.94
N ALA A 87 2.12 0.06 -5.27
CA ALA A 87 2.12 1.34 -6.00
C ALA A 87 0.95 2.27 -5.65
N ASP A 88 -0.21 1.72 -5.22
CA ASP A 88 -1.37 2.50 -4.77
C ASP A 88 -1.05 3.40 -3.55
N PHE A 89 0.04 3.12 -2.83
CA PHE A 89 0.55 3.88 -1.69
C PHE A 89 1.80 4.71 -2.02
N GLY A 90 2.06 4.97 -3.30
CA GLY A 90 3.26 5.67 -3.78
C GLY A 90 3.49 7.04 -3.14
N GLY A 91 2.43 7.79 -2.86
CA GLY A 91 2.54 9.07 -2.14
C GLY A 91 3.04 8.93 -0.70
N GLU A 92 2.78 7.81 -0.03
CA GLU A 92 3.33 7.52 1.30
C GLU A 92 4.81 7.19 1.21
N VAL A 93 5.20 6.42 0.20
CA VAL A 93 6.62 6.08 -0.04
C VAL A 93 7.48 7.32 -0.22
N GLU A 94 7.05 8.28 -1.04
CA GLU A 94 7.80 9.53 -1.24
C GLU A 94 7.99 10.31 0.06
N ARG A 95 6.95 10.41 0.87
CA ARG A 95 7.00 11.10 2.16
C ARG A 95 7.92 10.42 3.16
N ILE A 96 7.92 9.07 3.18
CA ILE A 96 8.83 8.29 4.02
C ILE A 96 10.28 8.53 3.60
N MET A 97 10.55 8.54 2.29
CA MET A 97 11.90 8.80 1.76
C MET A 97 12.46 10.18 2.16
N MET A 98 11.58 11.15 2.45
CA MET A 98 12.01 12.46 2.97
C MET A 98 12.39 12.41 4.46
N MET A 99 11.90 11.43 5.22
CA MET A 99 12.22 11.29 6.66
C MET A 99 13.50 10.52 6.93
N VAL A 100 14.03 9.77 5.95
CA VAL A 100 15.12 8.83 6.16
C VAL A 100 16.41 9.25 5.44
N ASP A 101 17.54 8.75 5.93
CA ASP A 101 18.87 9.02 5.39
C ASP A 101 19.35 7.91 4.45
N GLY A 102 18.78 6.72 4.55
CA GLY A 102 19.06 5.59 3.67
C GLY A 102 17.97 4.54 3.70
N VAL A 103 18.14 3.49 2.90
CA VAL A 103 17.15 2.43 2.73
C VAL A 103 17.77 1.04 2.88
N LEU A 104 16.99 0.11 3.45
CA LEU A 104 17.29 -1.32 3.46
C LEU A 104 16.44 -1.98 2.37
N LEU A 105 17.08 -2.43 1.30
CA LEU A 105 16.43 -3.16 0.22
C LEU A 105 16.44 -4.65 0.55
N LEU A 106 15.29 -5.18 0.95
CA LEU A 106 15.13 -6.58 1.31
C LEU A 106 14.69 -7.41 0.11
N VAL A 107 15.48 -8.40 -0.28
CA VAL A 107 15.24 -9.28 -1.42
C VAL A 107 15.27 -10.73 -0.96
N ASP A 108 14.32 -11.55 -1.43
CA ASP A 108 14.31 -12.99 -1.15
C ASP A 108 15.40 -13.70 -1.96
N ALA A 109 16.21 -14.51 -1.30
CA ALA A 109 17.32 -15.25 -1.91
C ALA A 109 16.90 -16.30 -2.96
N PHE A 110 15.62 -16.66 -3.02
CA PHE A 110 15.05 -17.60 -3.99
C PHE A 110 14.30 -16.87 -5.12
N GLU A 111 13.44 -15.93 -4.77
CA GLU A 111 12.55 -15.22 -5.70
C GLU A 111 13.27 -14.11 -6.48
N GLY A 112 14.28 -13.47 -5.87
CA GLY A 112 15.03 -12.38 -6.49
C GLY A 112 14.29 -11.05 -6.51
N CYS A 113 14.62 -10.19 -7.48
CA CYS A 113 14.02 -8.87 -7.63
C CYS A 113 12.60 -8.95 -8.18
N MET A 114 11.64 -8.42 -7.44
CA MET A 114 10.23 -8.39 -7.81
C MET A 114 9.79 -6.99 -8.27
N PRO A 115 8.81 -6.87 -9.19
CA PRO A 115 8.42 -5.59 -9.80
C PRO A 115 8.01 -4.48 -8.83
N GLN A 116 7.39 -4.82 -7.68
CA GLN A 116 6.99 -3.82 -6.69
C GLN A 116 8.20 -3.13 -6.04
N THR A 117 9.31 -3.85 -5.88
CA THR A 117 10.57 -3.32 -5.36
C THR A 117 11.11 -2.23 -6.26
N ARG A 118 10.94 -2.36 -7.59
CA ARG A 118 11.40 -1.42 -8.62
C ARG A 118 10.89 0.01 -8.37
N PHE A 119 9.59 0.15 -8.12
CA PHE A 119 8.98 1.47 -7.90
C PHE A 119 9.55 2.19 -6.67
N VAL A 120 9.60 1.50 -5.53
CA VAL A 120 10.08 2.09 -4.28
C VAL A 120 11.57 2.39 -4.35
N LEU A 121 12.35 1.49 -4.95
CA LEU A 121 13.79 1.68 -5.18
C LEU A 121 14.05 2.88 -6.09
N GLN A 122 13.33 3.02 -7.20
CA GLN A 122 13.48 4.18 -8.10
C GLN A 122 13.27 5.51 -7.36
N LYS A 123 12.25 5.58 -6.47
CA LYS A 123 12.03 6.77 -5.65
C LYS A 123 13.20 7.06 -4.69
N ALA A 124 13.77 6.02 -4.08
CA ALA A 124 14.95 6.14 -3.22
C ALA A 124 16.18 6.63 -4.00
N LEU A 125 16.45 6.04 -5.18
CA LEU A 125 17.57 6.41 -6.05
C LEU A 125 17.46 7.84 -6.57
N ASN A 126 16.25 8.28 -6.99
CA ASN A 126 16.01 9.65 -7.44
C ASN A 126 16.26 10.71 -6.34
N LEU A 127 16.15 10.30 -5.07
CA LEU A 127 16.45 11.14 -3.91
C LEU A 127 17.86 10.92 -3.36
N HIS A 128 18.74 10.26 -4.13
CA HIS A 128 20.12 9.94 -3.79
C HIS A 128 20.27 9.29 -2.40
N LYS A 129 19.32 8.40 -2.02
CA LYS A 129 19.42 7.65 -0.77
C LYS A 129 20.35 6.47 -0.95
N LYS A 130 21.29 6.28 0.00
CA LYS A 130 22.16 5.09 0.02
C LYS A 130 21.31 3.86 0.35
N ALA A 131 21.47 2.80 -0.44
CA ALA A 131 20.80 1.53 -0.23
C ALA A 131 21.77 0.50 0.37
N ILE A 132 21.29 -0.28 1.34
CA ILE A 132 21.92 -1.53 1.82
C ILE A 132 21.05 -2.66 1.31
N VAL A 133 21.63 -3.59 0.55
CA VAL A 133 20.91 -4.75 0.04
C VAL A 133 20.94 -5.86 1.06
N VAL A 134 19.77 -6.34 1.49
CA VAL A 134 19.63 -7.45 2.44
C VAL A 134 19.03 -8.65 1.71
N VAL A 135 19.87 -9.63 1.39
CA VAL A 135 19.43 -10.89 0.77
C VAL A 135 18.94 -11.82 1.88
N ASN A 136 17.61 -11.91 2.00
CA ASN A 136 16.93 -12.66 3.07
C ASN A 136 16.54 -14.07 2.64
N LYS A 137 16.23 -14.92 3.63
CA LYS A 137 15.83 -16.33 3.46
C LYS A 137 16.94 -17.18 2.82
N VAL A 138 18.20 -16.89 3.13
CA VAL A 138 19.34 -17.70 2.66
C VAL A 138 19.33 -19.13 3.21
N ASP A 139 18.51 -19.40 4.24
CA ASP A 139 18.23 -20.71 4.81
C ASP A 139 17.31 -21.59 3.94
N ARG A 140 16.61 -20.99 2.96
CA ARG A 140 15.63 -21.68 2.12
C ARG A 140 16.33 -22.65 1.15
N PRO A 141 15.83 -23.91 1.00
CA PRO A 141 16.30 -24.81 -0.04
C PRO A 141 16.15 -24.20 -1.43
N GLY A 142 17.21 -24.21 -2.23
CA GLY A 142 17.24 -23.60 -3.55
C GLY A 142 17.52 -22.10 -3.55
N ALA A 143 17.90 -21.50 -2.41
CA ALA A 143 18.37 -20.13 -2.38
C ALA A 143 19.60 -19.93 -3.29
N ARG A 144 19.61 -18.83 -4.05
CA ARG A 144 20.66 -18.44 -5.03
C ARG A 144 21.16 -17.02 -4.75
N PRO A 145 21.72 -16.76 -3.56
CA PRO A 145 21.99 -15.40 -3.10
C PRO A 145 22.94 -14.61 -3.99
N LEU A 146 23.92 -15.25 -4.66
CA LEU A 146 24.86 -14.57 -5.55
C LEU A 146 24.19 -14.12 -6.86
N GLU A 147 23.37 -14.97 -7.47
CA GLU A 147 22.61 -14.62 -8.67
C GLU A 147 21.62 -13.49 -8.41
N VAL A 148 20.98 -13.50 -7.20
CA VAL A 148 20.08 -12.42 -6.78
C VAL A 148 20.79 -11.07 -6.67
N ILE A 149 22.08 -11.04 -6.27
CA ILE A 149 22.86 -9.80 -6.24
C ILE A 149 23.08 -9.26 -7.66
N ASP A 150 23.37 -10.13 -8.62
CA ASP A 150 23.50 -9.74 -10.03
C ASP A 150 22.17 -9.18 -10.55
N GLU A 151 21.02 -9.80 -10.24
CA GLU A 151 19.70 -9.25 -10.57
C GLU A 151 19.44 -7.88 -9.93
N VAL A 152 19.88 -7.67 -8.69
CA VAL A 152 19.78 -6.38 -8.01
C VAL A 152 20.64 -5.34 -8.71
N LEU A 153 21.87 -5.68 -9.08
CA LEU A 153 22.78 -4.78 -9.80
C LEU A 153 22.18 -4.36 -11.14
N ASP A 154 21.65 -5.32 -11.91
CA ASP A 154 20.98 -5.06 -13.18
C ASP A 154 19.78 -4.11 -12.97
N LEU A 155 19.00 -4.33 -11.91
CA LEU A 155 17.87 -3.45 -11.57
C LEU A 155 18.34 -2.02 -11.25
N PHE A 156 19.42 -1.83 -10.52
CA PHE A 156 19.98 -0.51 -10.22
C PHE A 156 20.43 0.20 -11.51
N ILE A 157 21.09 -0.51 -12.42
CA ILE A 157 21.53 0.01 -13.72
C ILE A 157 20.31 0.43 -14.56
N GLU A 158 19.29 -0.41 -14.66
CA GLU A 158 18.05 -0.10 -15.38
C GLU A 158 17.34 1.14 -14.82
N LEU A 159 17.39 1.34 -13.50
CA LEU A 159 16.78 2.50 -12.83
C LEU A 159 17.64 3.76 -12.92
N GLY A 160 18.81 3.70 -13.58
CA GLY A 160 19.69 4.84 -13.78
C GLY A 160 20.45 5.26 -12.53
N ALA A 161 20.83 4.29 -11.68
CA ALA A 161 21.67 4.53 -10.52
C ALA A 161 23.04 5.11 -10.94
N ASP A 162 23.58 6.02 -10.13
CA ASP A 162 24.93 6.56 -10.31
C ASP A 162 25.99 5.60 -9.74
N ASP A 163 27.29 5.88 -10.02
CA ASP A 163 28.40 5.03 -9.62
C ASP A 163 28.44 4.81 -8.09
N ASP A 164 28.13 5.85 -7.29
CA ASP A 164 28.11 5.75 -5.83
C ASP A 164 26.95 4.87 -5.33
N GLN A 165 25.85 4.84 -6.05
CA GLN A 165 24.67 4.00 -5.74
C GLN A 165 24.88 2.55 -6.16
N LEU A 166 25.65 2.28 -7.21
CA LEU A 166 26.01 0.93 -7.64
C LEU A 166 26.97 0.23 -6.66
N GLU A 167 27.73 0.99 -5.86
CA GLU A 167 28.56 0.46 -4.77
C GLU A 167 27.71 0.26 -3.49
N PHE A 168 26.69 -0.60 -3.55
CA PHE A 168 25.85 -0.90 -2.39
C PHE A 168 26.44 -2.02 -1.53
N PRO A 169 26.42 -1.90 -0.18
CA PRO A 169 26.79 -2.99 0.71
C PRO A 169 25.73 -4.10 0.71
N VAL A 170 26.18 -5.34 0.82
CA VAL A 170 25.33 -6.54 0.84
C VAL A 170 25.42 -7.23 2.18
N VAL A 171 24.26 -7.58 2.73
CA VAL A 171 24.11 -8.38 3.95
C VAL A 171 23.20 -9.58 3.65
N TYR A 172 23.65 -10.78 4.01
CA TYR A 172 22.87 -12.01 3.90
C TYR A 172 22.16 -12.28 5.22
N ALA A 173 20.89 -12.65 5.17
CA ALA A 173 20.10 -12.83 6.37
C ALA A 173 19.13 -14.04 6.29
N SER A 174 18.86 -14.62 7.45
CA SER A 174 17.65 -15.40 7.72
C SER A 174 16.88 -14.70 8.83
N ALA A 175 15.89 -13.91 8.45
CA ALA A 175 15.03 -13.23 9.42
C ALA A 175 14.26 -14.24 10.28
N ARG A 176 13.92 -15.41 9.76
CA ARG A 176 13.25 -16.48 10.50
C ARG A 176 14.14 -17.04 11.61
N ASP A 177 15.39 -17.32 11.29
CA ASP A 177 16.34 -17.93 12.22
C ASP A 177 17.09 -16.88 13.06
N GLY A 178 16.92 -15.59 12.74
CA GLY A 178 17.38 -14.45 13.53
C GLY A 178 18.86 -14.12 13.40
N TYR A 179 19.48 -14.37 12.24
CA TYR A 179 20.87 -14.02 11.97
C TYR A 179 21.07 -13.22 10.68
N ALA A 180 22.17 -12.47 10.65
CA ALA A 180 22.70 -11.77 9.48
C ALA A 180 24.21 -11.98 9.38
N SER A 181 24.78 -11.91 8.17
CA SER A 181 26.19 -12.08 7.90
C SER A 181 26.62 -11.31 6.65
N LEU A 182 27.92 -11.00 6.56
CA LEU A 182 28.54 -10.48 5.34
C LEU A 182 28.98 -11.60 4.37
N SER A 183 28.83 -12.87 4.75
CA SER A 183 29.13 -14.04 3.92
C SER A 183 27.85 -14.81 3.60
N ALA A 184 27.67 -15.17 2.32
CA ALA A 184 26.56 -15.98 1.85
C ALA A 184 26.52 -17.41 2.42
N GLU A 185 27.67 -17.90 2.92
CA GLU A 185 27.81 -19.27 3.42
C GLU A 185 27.49 -19.41 4.91
N ALA A 186 27.50 -18.29 5.66
CA ALA A 186 27.20 -18.30 7.10
C ALA A 186 25.75 -18.69 7.37
N ARG A 187 25.53 -19.52 8.41
CA ARG A 187 24.21 -20.01 8.80
C ARG A 187 23.91 -19.81 10.29
N GLU A 188 24.77 -19.13 11.00
CA GLU A 188 24.65 -18.88 12.45
C GLU A 188 25.08 -17.45 12.76
N GLY A 189 24.58 -16.91 13.86
CA GLY A 189 24.92 -15.57 14.35
C GLY A 189 23.71 -14.84 14.92
N ASP A 190 23.77 -13.53 14.85
CA ASP A 190 22.70 -12.61 15.25
C ASP A 190 22.55 -11.46 14.24
N MET A 191 21.70 -10.47 14.52
CA MET A 191 21.44 -9.34 13.61
C MET A 191 22.51 -8.23 13.68
N ARG A 192 23.54 -8.35 14.51
CA ARG A 192 24.57 -7.31 14.65
C ARG A 192 25.26 -6.95 13.33
N PRO A 193 25.62 -7.88 12.42
CA PRO A 193 26.23 -7.51 11.13
C PRO A 193 25.37 -6.55 10.29
N LEU A 194 24.03 -6.68 10.35
CA LEU A 194 23.13 -5.74 9.68
C LEU A 194 23.14 -4.37 10.38
N LEU A 195 23.09 -4.36 11.71
CA LEU A 195 23.14 -3.11 12.48
C LEU A 195 24.47 -2.39 12.31
N ASP A 196 25.59 -3.11 12.28
CA ASP A 196 26.91 -2.55 11.97
C ASP A 196 26.95 -1.97 10.56
N SER A 197 26.43 -2.68 9.55
CA SER A 197 26.33 -2.18 8.18
C SER A 197 25.51 -0.89 8.09
N ILE A 198 24.42 -0.75 8.85
CA ILE A 198 23.64 0.49 8.92
C ILE A 198 24.50 1.64 9.48
N LEU A 199 25.23 1.42 10.59
CA LEU A 199 26.08 2.46 11.18
C LEU A 199 27.23 2.91 10.27
N GLU A 200 27.80 1.99 9.50
CA GLU A 200 28.93 2.23 8.62
C GLU A 200 28.55 2.92 7.31
N ASN A 201 27.41 2.53 6.72
CA ASN A 201 27.05 2.91 5.35
C ASN A 201 25.95 3.99 5.28
N ILE A 202 25.11 4.15 6.30
CA ILE A 202 24.10 5.20 6.30
C ILE A 202 24.66 6.44 7.00
N ALA A 203 24.66 7.55 6.28
CA ALA A 203 25.15 8.82 6.83
C ALA A 203 24.29 9.28 8.03
N PRO A 204 24.90 9.84 9.06
CA PRO A 204 24.16 10.47 10.15
C PRO A 204 23.45 11.74 9.66
N PRO A 205 22.32 12.13 10.27
CA PRO A 205 21.67 13.40 9.98
C PRO A 205 22.63 14.59 10.07
N GLN A 206 22.58 15.48 9.07
CA GLN A 206 23.44 16.65 8.98
C GLN A 206 22.62 17.92 8.87
N GLY A 207 22.99 18.98 9.59
CA GLY A 207 22.30 20.25 9.54
C GLY A 207 22.84 21.24 10.58
N ASP A 208 22.09 22.29 10.84
CA ASP A 208 22.40 23.29 11.88
C ASP A 208 21.63 22.95 13.17
N LEU A 209 22.32 22.34 14.13
CA LEU A 209 21.73 21.94 15.41
C LEU A 209 21.25 23.16 16.24
N ASN A 210 21.95 24.29 16.12
CA ASN A 210 21.66 25.54 16.85
C ASN A 210 20.91 26.56 15.98
N GLY A 211 20.48 26.15 14.79
CA GLY A 211 19.72 27.02 13.89
C GLY A 211 18.25 27.16 14.30
N PRO A 212 17.52 28.11 13.65
CA PRO A 212 16.08 28.22 13.87
C PRO A 212 15.36 26.94 13.47
N LEU A 213 14.34 26.60 14.25
CA LEU A 213 13.59 25.35 14.10
C LEU A 213 12.98 25.16 12.71
N GLN A 214 13.09 23.96 12.19
CA GLN A 214 12.31 23.47 11.04
C GLN A 214 11.91 22.02 11.27
N ILE A 215 10.60 21.72 11.22
CA ILE A 215 10.05 20.37 11.24
C ILE A 215 9.21 20.18 9.98
N ARG A 216 9.52 19.14 9.20
CA ARG A 216 8.69 18.71 8.05
C ARG A 216 7.72 17.63 8.50
N PHE A 217 6.43 17.84 8.32
CA PHE A 217 5.42 16.83 8.59
C PHE A 217 5.17 15.96 7.36
N SER A 218 5.42 14.67 7.49
CA SER A 218 5.35 13.70 6.39
C SER A 218 4.22 12.69 6.55
N SER A 219 3.69 12.51 7.76
CA SER A 219 2.57 11.60 8.03
C SER A 219 1.66 12.17 9.10
N LEU A 220 0.42 11.74 9.11
CA LEU A 220 -0.57 12.09 10.12
C LEU A 220 -1.06 10.82 10.82
N ASP A 221 -1.35 10.96 12.10
CA ASP A 221 -2.02 9.95 12.91
C ASP A 221 -3.14 10.63 13.71
N TYR A 222 -4.03 9.86 14.28
CA TYR A 222 -5.14 10.37 15.06
C TYR A 222 -5.29 9.55 16.35
N ASP A 223 -5.49 10.24 17.44
CA ASP A 223 -5.78 9.66 18.74
C ASP A 223 -7.05 10.32 19.31
N ASP A 224 -7.97 9.50 19.83
CA ASP A 224 -9.27 9.99 20.30
C ASP A 224 -9.18 10.99 21.48
N TYR A 225 -8.03 11.02 22.20
CA TYR A 225 -7.82 11.92 23.36
C TYR A 225 -7.03 13.19 23.02
N VAL A 226 -6.03 13.07 22.15
CA VAL A 226 -5.14 14.20 21.81
C VAL A 226 -5.42 14.78 20.43
N GLY A 227 -6.31 14.15 19.67
CA GLY A 227 -6.70 14.57 18.33
C GLY A 227 -5.63 14.23 17.29
N ARG A 228 -5.49 15.11 16.29
CA ARG A 228 -4.55 14.95 15.18
C ARG A 228 -3.10 15.02 15.68
N ILE A 229 -2.26 14.10 15.19
CA ILE A 229 -0.84 14.00 15.51
C ILE A 229 -0.05 14.07 14.21
N GLY A 230 0.82 15.06 14.10
CA GLY A 230 1.75 15.17 12.97
C GLY A 230 3.03 14.41 13.25
N ILE A 231 3.41 13.51 12.33
CA ILE A 231 4.67 12.79 12.39
C ILE A 231 5.61 13.40 11.35
N GLY A 232 6.83 13.72 11.79
CA GLY A 232 7.78 14.40 10.92
C GLY A 232 9.21 14.28 11.41
N ARG A 233 10.11 14.89 10.64
CA ARG A 233 11.53 14.98 10.94
C ARG A 233 11.92 16.41 11.32
N VAL A 234 12.73 16.53 12.36
CA VAL A 234 13.39 17.80 12.66
C VAL A 234 14.56 17.98 11.69
N GLU A 235 14.42 18.90 10.75
CA GLU A 235 15.43 19.15 9.71
C GLU A 235 16.49 20.16 10.17
N ARG A 236 16.16 21.01 11.15
CA ARG A 236 17.06 22.01 11.73
C ARG A 236 16.61 22.42 13.12
N GLY A 237 17.58 22.74 13.99
CA GLY A 237 17.33 23.27 15.32
C GLY A 237 16.81 22.24 16.32
N THR A 238 16.12 22.73 17.34
CA THR A 238 15.56 21.95 18.45
C THR A 238 14.13 22.40 18.74
N VAL A 239 13.23 21.47 18.95
CA VAL A 239 11.85 21.70 19.37
C VAL A 239 11.67 21.27 20.82
N GLN A 240 10.90 22.05 21.60
CA GLN A 240 10.58 21.75 22.98
C GLN A 240 9.08 21.56 23.19
N HIS A 241 8.75 20.73 24.17
CA HIS A 241 7.38 20.60 24.67
C HIS A 241 6.84 21.97 25.09
N GLY A 242 5.63 22.30 24.63
CA GLY A 242 4.97 23.58 24.95
C GLY A 242 5.44 24.78 24.13
N GLN A 243 6.39 24.62 23.21
CA GLN A 243 6.91 25.69 22.35
C GLN A 243 5.85 26.22 21.38
N GLN A 244 5.86 27.53 21.15
CA GLN A 244 5.13 28.14 20.03
C GLN A 244 5.96 28.04 18.76
N VAL A 245 5.30 27.66 17.65
CA VAL A 245 5.91 27.52 16.34
C VAL A 245 5.03 28.16 15.28
N ALA A 246 5.63 28.62 14.19
CA ALA A 246 4.93 29.11 13.01
C ALA A 246 4.67 27.94 12.05
N LEU A 247 3.42 27.55 11.87
CA LEU A 247 3.01 26.54 10.89
C LEU A 247 2.83 27.20 9.53
N CYS A 248 3.68 26.83 8.58
CA CYS A 248 3.61 27.26 7.19
C CYS A 248 2.75 26.27 6.40
N LYS A 249 1.56 26.70 6.00
CA LYS A 249 0.58 25.88 5.29
C LYS A 249 0.88 25.81 3.79
N THR A 250 0.27 24.82 3.13
CA THR A 250 0.43 24.58 1.69
C THR A 250 -0.11 25.71 0.80
N ASP A 251 -1.06 26.49 1.30
CA ASP A 251 -1.62 27.67 0.62
C ASP A 251 -0.77 28.95 0.79
N GLY A 252 0.35 28.85 1.51
CA GLY A 252 1.25 29.95 1.82
C GLY A 252 0.84 30.76 3.06
N THR A 253 -0.23 30.43 3.75
CA THR A 253 -0.60 31.06 5.02
C THR A 253 0.29 30.57 6.15
N VAL A 254 0.46 31.40 7.18
CA VAL A 254 1.27 31.09 8.36
C VAL A 254 0.42 31.28 9.61
N GLU A 255 0.36 30.24 10.44
CA GLU A 255 -0.37 30.25 11.70
C GLU A 255 0.57 29.99 12.89
N ASN A 256 0.43 30.77 13.96
CA ASN A 256 1.14 30.48 15.21
C ASN A 256 0.38 29.43 16.00
N VAL A 257 1.01 28.29 16.20
CA VAL A 257 0.45 27.12 16.89
C VAL A 257 1.35 26.68 18.03
N LYS A 258 0.81 25.91 18.97
CA LYS A 258 1.56 25.41 20.13
C LYS A 258 1.76 23.89 20.02
N VAL A 259 3.00 23.44 20.19
CA VAL A 259 3.35 22.03 20.37
C VAL A 259 2.86 21.61 21.77
N SER A 260 1.65 21.06 21.86
CA SER A 260 1.06 20.70 23.16
C SER A 260 1.75 19.49 23.78
N ARG A 261 2.10 18.49 22.95
CA ARG A 261 2.90 17.33 23.36
C ARG A 261 3.88 16.96 22.27
N LEU A 262 5.04 16.51 22.69
CA LEU A 262 6.14 16.09 21.84
C LEU A 262 6.50 14.65 22.18
N TYR A 263 6.55 13.77 21.18
CA TYR A 263 6.88 12.38 21.35
C TYR A 263 8.02 11.96 20.43
N GLN A 264 8.79 10.98 20.87
CA GLN A 264 9.69 10.18 20.06
C GLN A 264 9.25 8.71 20.06
N PHE A 265 9.76 7.93 19.10
CA PHE A 265 9.50 6.50 19.01
C PHE A 265 10.54 5.75 19.82
N GLU A 266 10.09 4.83 20.70
CA GLU A 266 10.91 3.88 21.46
C GLU A 266 10.34 2.47 21.27
N GLY A 267 11.01 1.67 20.46
CA GLY A 267 10.40 0.48 19.90
C GLY A 267 9.15 0.86 19.10
N LEU A 268 8.04 0.24 19.42
CA LEU A 268 6.73 0.52 18.78
C LEU A 268 5.90 1.59 19.52
N ARG A 269 6.39 2.11 20.63
CA ARG A 269 5.63 3.04 21.48
C ARG A 269 6.07 4.48 21.22
N ARG A 270 5.12 5.39 21.34
CA ARG A 270 5.39 6.82 21.44
C ARG A 270 5.65 7.19 22.89
N VAL A 271 6.81 7.77 23.16
CA VAL A 271 7.22 8.22 24.49
C VAL A 271 7.31 9.73 24.49
N GLU A 272 6.67 10.39 25.45
CA GLU A 272 6.71 11.83 25.60
C GLU A 272 8.12 12.28 26.02
N VAL A 273 8.65 13.29 25.32
CA VAL A 273 10.00 13.82 25.54
C VAL A 273 9.95 15.34 25.76
N PRO A 274 10.85 15.90 26.57
CA PRO A 274 10.90 17.34 26.81
C PRO A 274 11.38 18.12 25.59
N GLU A 275 12.27 17.54 24.78
CA GLU A 275 12.86 18.15 23.60
C GLU A 275 13.27 17.10 22.56
N ALA A 276 13.38 17.55 21.29
CA ALA A 276 13.94 16.78 20.19
C ALA A 276 14.68 17.72 19.25
N SER A 277 15.69 17.22 18.56
CA SER A 277 16.61 18.06 17.78
C SER A 277 16.86 17.49 16.38
N LEU A 278 17.64 18.19 15.58
CA LEU A 278 18.06 17.83 14.22
C LEU A 278 18.17 16.31 14.02
N GLY A 279 17.49 15.78 13.02
CA GLY A 279 17.51 14.36 12.65
C GLY A 279 16.52 13.48 13.41
N ASP A 280 15.95 13.94 14.52
CA ASP A 280 14.97 13.15 15.26
C ASP A 280 13.65 13.02 14.49
N LEU A 281 13.07 11.82 14.51
CA LEU A 281 11.69 11.57 14.09
C LEU A 281 10.77 11.81 15.26
N VAL A 282 9.85 12.76 15.10
CA VAL A 282 8.96 13.24 16.17
C VAL A 282 7.50 13.06 15.81
N ALA A 283 6.66 12.88 16.84
CA ALA A 283 5.22 12.99 16.72
C ALA A 283 4.75 14.18 17.58
N VAL A 284 4.00 15.08 16.99
CA VAL A 284 3.59 16.36 17.60
C VAL A 284 2.07 16.43 17.66
N SER A 285 1.50 16.77 18.81
CA SER A 285 0.07 17.01 18.98
C SER A 285 -0.22 18.45 19.42
N GLY A 286 -1.49 18.86 19.29
CA GLY A 286 -1.96 20.19 19.63
C GLY A 286 -2.13 21.13 18.43
N ILE A 287 -1.86 20.65 17.23
CA ILE A 287 -2.08 21.36 15.97
C ILE A 287 -3.30 20.75 15.29
N THR A 288 -4.45 21.42 15.38
CA THR A 288 -5.74 20.86 14.93
C THR A 288 -5.89 20.80 13.42
N ASP A 289 -5.31 21.76 12.70
CA ASP A 289 -5.42 21.89 11.24
C ASP A 289 -4.06 21.69 10.57
N LEU A 290 -3.39 20.61 10.96
CA LEU A 290 -2.11 20.20 10.38
C LEU A 290 -2.33 19.31 9.17
N ASN A 291 -1.63 19.62 8.08
CA ASN A 291 -1.64 18.80 6.87
C ASN A 291 -0.23 18.30 6.54
N ILE A 292 -0.19 17.23 5.74
CA ILE A 292 1.08 16.67 5.28
C ILE A 292 1.78 17.63 4.31
N GLY A 293 3.11 17.72 4.45
CA GLY A 293 3.95 18.62 3.67
C GLY A 293 4.12 19.99 4.29
N GLU A 294 3.32 20.34 5.32
CA GLU A 294 3.48 21.59 6.05
C GLU A 294 4.76 21.59 6.89
N THR A 295 5.30 22.79 7.11
CA THR A 295 6.54 22.99 7.88
C THR A 295 6.25 23.81 9.13
N ALA A 296 6.64 23.28 10.30
CA ALA A 296 6.71 24.11 11.51
C ALA A 296 8.09 24.78 11.60
N CYS A 297 8.08 26.09 11.68
CA CYS A 297 9.27 26.94 11.75
C CYS A 297 9.35 27.68 13.09
N ASP A 298 10.53 28.22 13.36
CA ASP A 298 10.70 29.26 14.39
C ASP A 298 9.85 30.50 14.01
N PRO A 299 9.02 31.03 14.93
CA PRO A 299 8.22 32.24 14.64
C PRO A 299 9.02 33.46 14.20
N GLU A 300 10.28 33.56 14.62
CA GLU A 300 11.19 34.65 14.25
C GLU A 300 11.92 34.42 12.92
N CYS A 301 11.90 33.15 12.40
CA CYS A 301 12.58 32.77 11.18
C CYS A 301 11.71 31.81 10.35
N ILE A 302 10.79 32.37 9.57
CA ILE A 302 9.83 31.62 8.75
C ILE A 302 10.49 31.20 7.44
N GLU A 303 10.95 29.97 7.36
CA GLU A 303 11.58 29.36 6.19
C GLU A 303 10.92 28.01 5.89
N PRO A 304 9.78 27.98 5.15
CA PRO A 304 9.13 26.70 4.82
C PRO A 304 10.00 25.86 3.89
N LEU A 305 9.99 24.56 4.13
CA LEU A 305 10.64 23.60 3.26
C LEU A 305 9.81 23.39 1.97
N PRO A 306 10.42 23.01 0.84
CA PRO A 306 9.70 22.76 -0.39
C PRO A 306 8.61 21.71 -0.19
N PHE A 307 7.41 21.98 -0.70
CA PHE A 307 6.31 21.03 -0.66
C PHE A 307 6.60 19.82 -1.56
N VAL A 308 6.38 18.65 -1.03
CA VAL A 308 6.33 17.44 -1.85
C VAL A 308 4.95 17.37 -2.48
N LYS A 309 4.90 17.41 -3.80
CA LYS A 309 3.64 17.27 -4.54
C LYS A 309 3.09 15.86 -4.30
N ILE A 310 1.98 15.78 -3.59
CA ILE A 310 1.27 14.52 -3.40
C ILE A 310 0.61 14.16 -4.73
N ASP A 311 0.84 12.94 -5.20
CA ASP A 311 0.19 12.46 -6.39
C ASP A 311 -1.34 12.46 -6.23
N GLU A 312 -2.03 12.91 -7.25
CA GLU A 312 -3.49 13.02 -7.23
C GLU A 312 -4.18 11.66 -7.37
N PRO A 313 -5.40 11.51 -6.84
CA PRO A 313 -6.21 10.32 -7.07
C PRO A 313 -6.44 10.06 -8.57
N THR A 314 -6.40 8.80 -8.98
CA THR A 314 -6.59 8.37 -10.37
C THR A 314 -7.95 7.73 -10.62
N ILE A 315 -8.58 7.18 -9.59
CA ILE A 315 -9.90 6.55 -9.68
C ILE A 315 -10.86 7.12 -8.64
N SER A 316 -12.15 7.05 -8.93
CA SER A 316 -13.22 7.44 -8.01
C SER A 316 -14.37 6.44 -8.05
N MET A 317 -15.09 6.31 -6.95
CA MET A 317 -16.34 5.58 -6.85
C MET A 317 -17.30 6.26 -5.88
N ASN A 318 -18.59 5.98 -6.04
CA ASN A 318 -19.60 6.50 -5.17
C ASN A 318 -19.88 5.54 -4.01
N PHE A 319 -19.93 6.07 -2.81
CA PHE A 319 -20.37 5.39 -1.60
C PHE A 319 -21.78 5.90 -1.27
N MET A 320 -22.75 5.01 -1.16
CA MET A 320 -24.15 5.36 -1.04
C MET A 320 -24.80 4.60 0.11
N VAL A 321 -25.84 5.18 0.67
CA VAL A 321 -26.71 4.47 1.62
C VAL A 321 -27.29 3.24 0.93
N ASN A 322 -27.29 2.10 1.63
CA ASN A 322 -27.94 0.89 1.14
C ASN A 322 -29.46 1.07 1.11
N ASN A 323 -30.03 1.11 -0.07
CA ASN A 323 -31.48 1.21 -0.30
C ASN A 323 -32.09 -0.10 -0.84
N SER A 324 -31.34 -1.21 -0.77
CA SER A 324 -31.83 -2.52 -1.16
C SER A 324 -32.91 -3.04 -0.17
N PRO A 325 -33.71 -4.05 -0.55
CA PRO A 325 -34.63 -4.71 0.37
C PRO A 325 -33.98 -5.35 1.62
N PHE A 326 -32.66 -5.47 1.64
CA PHE A 326 -31.91 -5.98 2.78
C PHE A 326 -31.23 -4.89 3.62
N ALA A 327 -31.54 -3.61 3.36
CA ALA A 327 -30.99 -2.50 4.11
C ALA A 327 -31.23 -2.66 5.62
N GLY A 328 -30.17 -2.43 6.42
CA GLY A 328 -30.22 -2.48 7.89
C GLY A 328 -30.21 -3.89 8.49
N LYS A 329 -29.95 -4.94 7.72
CA LYS A 329 -29.92 -6.32 8.23
C LYS A 329 -28.57 -6.75 8.76
N GLU A 330 -27.48 -6.23 8.24
CA GLU A 330 -26.11 -6.69 8.55
C GLU A 330 -25.28 -5.63 9.29
N GLY A 331 -25.45 -4.35 8.96
CA GLY A 331 -24.69 -3.26 9.55
C GLY A 331 -25.38 -2.58 10.73
N LYS A 332 -24.58 -1.99 11.63
CA LYS A 332 -25.06 -1.13 12.72
C LYS A 332 -25.18 0.33 12.27
N PHE A 333 -24.28 0.76 11.38
CA PHE A 333 -24.16 2.14 10.90
C PHE A 333 -24.64 2.22 9.45
N VAL A 334 -25.92 2.57 9.28
CA VAL A 334 -26.62 2.48 7.99
C VAL A 334 -27.06 3.84 7.45
N THR A 335 -26.91 4.92 8.25
CA THR A 335 -27.40 6.24 7.86
C THR A 335 -26.36 7.02 7.04
N SER A 336 -26.83 7.94 6.20
CA SER A 336 -26.01 8.87 5.43
C SER A 336 -25.00 9.62 6.34
N ARG A 337 -25.47 10.08 7.52
CA ARG A 337 -24.62 10.76 8.50
C ARG A 337 -23.48 9.86 8.99
N ASN A 338 -23.75 8.60 9.34
CA ASN A 338 -22.71 7.68 9.80
C ASN A 338 -21.65 7.46 8.72
N ILE A 339 -22.07 7.24 7.46
CA ILE A 339 -21.18 7.03 6.32
C ILE A 339 -20.35 8.29 6.09
N ARG A 340 -20.99 9.47 6.07
CA ARG A 340 -20.33 10.77 5.92
C ARG A 340 -19.23 10.97 6.97
N ASP A 341 -19.59 10.90 8.24
CA ASP A 341 -18.67 11.17 9.34
C ASP A 341 -17.47 10.21 9.30
N ARG A 342 -17.70 8.95 8.94
CA ARG A 342 -16.62 7.95 8.79
C ARG A 342 -15.70 8.24 7.60
N LEU A 343 -16.27 8.60 6.44
CA LEU A 343 -15.50 8.92 5.24
C LEU A 343 -14.64 10.19 5.44
N PHE A 344 -15.22 11.23 6.05
CA PHE A 344 -14.46 12.45 6.35
C PHE A 344 -13.37 12.22 7.40
N LYS A 345 -13.61 11.35 8.41
CA LYS A 345 -12.58 10.94 9.36
C LYS A 345 -11.41 10.21 8.68
N GLU A 346 -11.67 9.42 7.63
CA GLU A 346 -10.60 8.76 6.86
C GLU A 346 -9.67 9.77 6.19
N VAL A 347 -10.21 10.82 5.60
CA VAL A 347 -9.41 11.85 4.91
C VAL A 347 -8.50 12.63 5.88
N GLU A 348 -8.83 12.68 7.18
CA GLU A 348 -7.97 13.34 8.18
C GLU A 348 -6.59 12.68 8.31
N THR A 349 -6.52 11.37 8.06
CA THR A 349 -5.27 10.60 8.14
C THR A 349 -4.74 10.16 6.78
N ASN A 350 -5.63 10.00 5.80
CA ASN A 350 -5.31 9.50 4.47
C ASN A 350 -5.41 10.61 3.42
N VAL A 351 -4.32 11.35 3.24
CA VAL A 351 -4.26 12.50 2.31
C VAL A 351 -4.26 12.11 0.83
N SER A 352 -4.03 10.84 0.50
CA SER A 352 -4.12 10.33 -0.88
C SER A 352 -5.56 10.05 -1.30
N MET A 353 -6.51 10.28 -0.41
CA MET A 353 -7.95 10.10 -0.62
C MET A 353 -8.67 11.44 -0.62
N ARG A 354 -9.70 11.58 -1.44
CA ARG A 354 -10.61 12.74 -1.42
C ARG A 354 -12.03 12.25 -1.26
N VAL A 355 -12.82 12.94 -0.46
CA VAL A 355 -14.24 12.72 -0.29
C VAL A 355 -14.99 14.00 -0.65
N GLU A 356 -15.92 13.89 -1.57
CA GLU A 356 -16.74 14.99 -2.06
C GLU A 356 -18.22 14.63 -1.84
N GLU A 357 -18.99 15.58 -1.32
CA GLU A 357 -20.47 15.46 -1.29
C GLU A 357 -20.99 15.61 -2.72
N THR A 358 -22.00 14.82 -3.07
CA THR A 358 -22.67 14.92 -4.37
C THR A 358 -23.95 15.76 -4.27
N GLU A 359 -24.66 15.95 -5.37
CA GLU A 359 -25.95 16.66 -5.38
C GLU A 359 -27.01 15.95 -4.51
N THR A 360 -26.81 14.67 -4.23
CA THR A 360 -27.70 13.88 -3.36
C THR A 360 -27.06 13.68 -1.99
N THR A 361 -27.83 13.87 -0.93
CA THR A 361 -27.37 13.77 0.47
C THR A 361 -26.96 12.36 0.90
N ASP A 362 -27.33 11.34 0.14
CA ASP A 362 -27.12 9.93 0.44
C ASP A 362 -25.96 9.30 -0.36
N CYS A 363 -25.20 10.12 -1.10
CA CYS A 363 -24.13 9.68 -1.98
C CYS A 363 -22.89 10.55 -1.78
N PHE A 364 -21.73 9.90 -1.63
CA PHE A 364 -20.43 10.53 -1.46
C PHE A 364 -19.48 10.00 -2.54
N LYS A 365 -18.82 10.90 -3.26
CA LYS A 365 -17.79 10.53 -4.21
C LYS A 365 -16.45 10.40 -3.48
N VAL A 366 -15.89 9.20 -3.49
CA VAL A 366 -14.60 8.89 -2.89
C VAL A 366 -13.60 8.65 -3.99
N SER A 367 -12.49 9.36 -3.96
CA SER A 367 -11.40 9.26 -4.93
C SER A 367 -10.14 8.74 -4.26
N GLY A 368 -9.45 7.81 -4.91
CA GLY A 368 -8.21 7.18 -4.41
C GLY A 368 -7.22 6.89 -5.53
N ARG A 369 -6.05 6.37 -5.17
CA ARG A 369 -4.97 6.12 -6.12
C ARG A 369 -5.17 4.86 -6.96
N GLY A 370 -5.83 3.85 -6.41
CA GLY A 370 -6.03 2.57 -7.08
C GLY A 370 -7.17 1.77 -6.48
N GLU A 371 -7.51 0.64 -7.14
CA GLU A 371 -8.59 -0.26 -6.70
C GLU A 371 -8.30 -0.85 -5.32
N LEU A 372 -7.05 -1.22 -5.03
CA LEU A 372 -6.67 -1.78 -3.74
C LEU A 372 -6.90 -0.78 -2.62
N HIS A 373 -6.54 0.48 -2.82
CA HIS A 373 -6.75 1.55 -1.83
C HIS A 373 -8.24 1.70 -1.45
N LEU A 374 -9.13 1.78 -2.45
CA LEU A 374 -10.58 1.86 -2.20
C LEU A 374 -11.15 0.56 -1.62
N SER A 375 -10.65 -0.61 -2.04
CA SER A 375 -11.10 -1.90 -1.51
C SER A 375 -10.75 -2.10 -0.04
N ILE A 376 -9.62 -1.57 0.41
CA ILE A 376 -9.20 -1.57 1.82
C ILE A 376 -10.14 -0.70 2.65
N LEU A 377 -10.50 0.50 2.16
CA LEU A 377 -11.47 1.35 2.83
C LEU A 377 -12.83 0.64 2.98
N ILE A 378 -13.34 0.04 1.89
CA ILE A 378 -14.60 -0.70 1.88
C ILE A 378 -14.57 -1.81 2.93
N GLU A 379 -13.53 -2.62 2.94
CA GLU A 379 -13.40 -3.75 3.87
C GLU A 379 -13.23 -3.29 5.33
N THR A 380 -12.48 -2.23 5.56
CA THR A 380 -12.31 -1.62 6.89
C THR A 380 -13.65 -1.12 7.43
N MET A 381 -14.40 -0.37 6.61
CA MET A 381 -15.73 0.12 7.01
C MET A 381 -16.71 -1.03 7.27
N ARG A 382 -16.70 -2.08 6.43
CA ARG A 382 -17.54 -3.27 6.62
C ARG A 382 -17.24 -3.94 7.97
N ARG A 383 -15.97 -4.15 8.32
CA ARG A 383 -15.56 -4.74 9.62
C ARG A 383 -15.92 -3.87 10.81
N GLN A 384 -15.95 -2.57 10.64
CA GLN A 384 -16.41 -1.62 11.65
C GLN A 384 -17.93 -1.61 11.83
N GLY A 385 -18.68 -2.37 11.03
CA GLY A 385 -20.14 -2.50 11.11
C GLY A 385 -20.93 -1.46 10.30
N TYR A 386 -20.27 -0.81 9.33
CA TYR A 386 -20.97 0.05 8.38
C TYR A 386 -21.60 -0.79 7.26
N GLU A 387 -22.81 -0.45 6.89
CA GLU A 387 -23.54 -1.02 5.75
C GLU A 387 -23.78 0.08 4.71
N PHE A 388 -23.33 -0.15 3.50
CA PHE A 388 -23.42 0.80 2.40
C PHE A 388 -23.33 0.06 1.06
N GLN A 389 -23.62 0.75 -0.02
CA GLN A 389 -23.42 0.27 -1.37
C GLN A 389 -22.40 1.15 -2.11
N VAL A 390 -21.73 0.58 -3.10
CA VAL A 390 -20.70 1.27 -3.90
C VAL A 390 -21.01 1.17 -5.39
N SER A 391 -20.62 2.19 -6.14
CA SER A 391 -20.65 2.13 -7.61
C SER A 391 -19.41 1.39 -8.14
N ARG A 392 -19.42 1.11 -9.45
CA ARG A 392 -18.17 0.72 -10.13
C ARG A 392 -17.15 1.85 -10.05
N PRO A 393 -15.84 1.53 -9.90
CA PRO A 393 -14.80 2.53 -9.98
C PRO A 393 -14.74 3.13 -11.40
N LYS A 394 -14.45 4.42 -11.46
CA LYS A 394 -14.26 5.18 -12.70
C LYS A 394 -12.93 5.93 -12.63
N VAL A 395 -12.18 5.95 -13.73
CA VAL A 395 -10.97 6.77 -13.80
C VAL A 395 -11.32 8.26 -13.81
N ILE A 396 -10.45 9.04 -13.20
CA ILE A 396 -10.58 10.50 -13.17
C ILE A 396 -9.90 11.05 -14.42
N LEU A 397 -10.69 11.62 -15.32
CA LEU A 397 -10.19 12.28 -16.51
C LEU A 397 -9.78 13.72 -16.19
N LYS A 398 -8.66 14.17 -16.77
CA LYS A 398 -8.25 15.58 -16.75
C LYS A 398 -8.59 16.24 -18.09
N GLU A 399 -8.81 17.54 -18.06
CA GLU A 399 -8.98 18.32 -19.26
C GLU A 399 -7.88 19.38 -19.31
N GLU A 400 -7.02 19.27 -20.33
CA GLU A 400 -5.97 20.23 -20.60
C GLU A 400 -6.07 20.72 -22.05
N ASN A 401 -6.12 22.04 -22.23
CA ASN A 401 -6.24 22.67 -23.55
C ASN A 401 -7.42 22.14 -24.40
N GLY A 402 -8.55 21.82 -23.76
CA GLY A 402 -9.74 21.29 -24.44
C GLY A 402 -9.62 19.81 -24.87
N LYS A 403 -8.58 19.12 -24.47
CA LYS A 403 -8.40 17.68 -24.70
C LYS A 403 -8.60 16.90 -23.40
N LYS A 404 -9.34 15.82 -23.49
CA LYS A 404 -9.49 14.87 -22.38
C LYS A 404 -8.24 14.01 -22.28
N LEU A 405 -7.65 13.98 -21.10
CA LEU A 405 -6.52 13.13 -20.74
C LEU A 405 -7.00 12.05 -19.77
N GLU A 406 -6.47 10.84 -19.91
CA GLU A 406 -6.74 9.73 -19.02
C GLU A 406 -5.45 9.24 -18.34
N PRO A 407 -5.53 8.69 -17.12
CA PRO A 407 -4.37 8.12 -16.43
C PRO A 407 -3.92 6.85 -17.15
N MET A 408 -2.61 6.75 -17.37
CA MET A 408 -1.93 5.60 -17.96
C MET A 408 -1.15 4.84 -16.89
N GLU A 409 -1.09 3.52 -17.06
CA GLU A 409 -0.31 2.62 -16.22
C GLU A 409 0.73 1.89 -17.05
N LEU A 410 1.93 1.71 -16.49
CA LEU A 410 2.89 0.73 -16.96
C LEU A 410 2.52 -0.61 -16.33
N LEU A 411 2.00 -1.51 -17.12
CA LEU A 411 1.64 -2.85 -16.71
C LEU A 411 2.81 -3.79 -16.97
N ILE A 412 3.34 -4.39 -15.90
CA ILE A 412 4.41 -5.37 -15.94
C ILE A 412 3.81 -6.75 -15.68
N VAL A 413 4.03 -7.67 -16.61
CA VAL A 413 3.47 -9.02 -16.57
C VAL A 413 4.59 -10.04 -16.73
N GLU A 414 4.61 -11.05 -15.86
CA GLU A 414 5.47 -12.22 -15.97
C GLU A 414 4.61 -13.47 -16.07
N VAL A 415 4.73 -14.20 -17.19
CA VAL A 415 3.94 -15.39 -17.46
C VAL A 415 4.76 -16.46 -18.16
N PRO A 416 4.49 -17.75 -17.94
CA PRO A 416 5.00 -18.84 -18.77
C PRO A 416 4.65 -18.61 -20.24
N GLU A 417 5.54 -18.99 -21.16
CA GLU A 417 5.43 -18.75 -22.61
C GLU A 417 4.06 -19.15 -23.20
N GLN A 418 3.47 -20.22 -22.72
CA GLN A 418 2.17 -20.71 -23.18
C GLN A 418 0.99 -19.74 -22.95
N TYR A 419 1.11 -18.78 -22.03
CA TYR A 419 0.07 -17.79 -21.69
C TYR A 419 0.29 -16.43 -22.33
N VAL A 420 1.42 -16.20 -23.01
CA VAL A 420 1.76 -14.90 -23.64
C VAL A 420 0.68 -14.49 -24.65
N GLY A 421 0.26 -15.41 -25.53
CA GLY A 421 -0.74 -15.12 -26.56
C GLY A 421 -2.07 -14.61 -25.99
N PRO A 422 -2.75 -15.36 -25.12
CA PRO A 422 -3.99 -14.91 -24.47
C PRO A 422 -3.86 -13.59 -23.72
N VAL A 423 -2.75 -13.37 -23.03
CA VAL A 423 -2.49 -12.11 -22.29
C VAL A 423 -2.34 -10.95 -23.23
N MET A 424 -1.56 -11.09 -24.31
CA MET A 424 -1.37 -10.03 -25.32
C MET A 424 -2.68 -9.66 -26.02
N GLU A 425 -3.52 -10.63 -26.38
CA GLU A 425 -4.82 -10.41 -27.01
C GLU A 425 -5.75 -9.59 -26.10
N LYS A 426 -5.86 -9.99 -24.83
CA LYS A 426 -6.73 -9.30 -23.88
C LYS A 426 -6.24 -7.90 -23.54
N ILE A 427 -4.95 -7.72 -23.31
CA ILE A 427 -4.38 -6.39 -23.05
C ILE A 427 -4.53 -5.49 -24.26
N GLY A 428 -4.31 -5.99 -25.48
CA GLY A 428 -4.52 -5.25 -26.71
C GLY A 428 -5.97 -4.79 -26.90
N SER A 429 -6.97 -5.66 -26.61
CA SER A 429 -8.39 -5.29 -26.65
C SER A 429 -8.74 -4.17 -25.67
N ARG A 430 -8.00 -4.05 -24.56
CA ARG A 430 -8.11 -3.03 -23.52
C ARG A 430 -7.25 -1.78 -23.77
N LYS A 431 -6.75 -1.61 -25.03
CA LYS A 431 -5.92 -0.49 -25.46
C LYS A 431 -4.52 -0.44 -24.83
N GLY A 432 -4.00 -1.59 -24.38
CA GLY A 432 -2.60 -1.70 -23.96
C GLY A 432 -1.67 -1.79 -25.16
N GLU A 433 -0.57 -1.09 -25.11
CA GLU A 433 0.50 -1.05 -26.11
C GLU A 433 1.74 -1.71 -25.53
N LEU A 434 2.30 -2.70 -26.22
CA LEU A 434 3.51 -3.39 -25.78
C LEU A 434 4.72 -2.45 -25.93
N GLU A 435 5.43 -2.19 -24.85
CA GLU A 435 6.65 -1.39 -24.86
C GLU A 435 7.90 -2.28 -24.84
N ASN A 436 7.88 -3.37 -24.09
CA ASN A 436 9.03 -4.27 -23.97
C ASN A 436 8.60 -5.72 -23.80
N MET A 437 9.43 -6.65 -24.32
CA MET A 437 9.25 -8.09 -24.17
C MET A 437 10.60 -8.78 -24.08
N GLY A 438 10.80 -9.61 -23.07
CA GLY A 438 12.02 -10.36 -22.86
C GLY A 438 11.75 -11.74 -22.27
N THR A 439 12.63 -12.69 -22.52
CA THR A 439 12.57 -14.02 -21.90
C THR A 439 13.55 -14.03 -20.72
N ARG A 440 13.10 -14.48 -19.54
CA ARG A 440 13.95 -14.69 -18.37
C ARG A 440 14.42 -16.14 -18.28
N ASP A 441 15.53 -16.34 -17.59
CA ASP A 441 16.01 -17.66 -17.23
C ASP A 441 14.95 -18.41 -16.42
N GLY A 442 14.58 -19.63 -16.86
CA GLY A 442 13.48 -20.40 -16.26
C GLY A 442 12.22 -20.52 -17.10
N GLY A 443 12.18 -19.94 -18.34
CA GLY A 443 11.09 -20.13 -19.30
C GLY A 443 9.86 -19.24 -19.04
N SER A 444 9.99 -18.19 -18.26
CA SER A 444 8.99 -17.13 -18.13
C SER A 444 9.28 -15.98 -19.09
N THR A 445 8.21 -15.37 -19.61
CA THR A 445 8.27 -14.18 -20.47
C THR A 445 7.88 -12.96 -19.66
N HIS A 446 8.72 -11.95 -19.70
CA HIS A 446 8.49 -10.63 -19.14
C HIS A 446 7.91 -9.72 -20.22
N LEU A 447 6.81 -9.05 -19.91
CA LEU A 447 6.09 -8.15 -20.82
C LEU A 447 5.81 -6.83 -20.10
N GLU A 448 6.09 -5.72 -20.78
CA GLU A 448 5.76 -4.38 -20.32
C GLU A 448 4.78 -3.72 -21.30
N PHE A 449 3.66 -3.25 -20.77
CA PHE A 449 2.62 -2.58 -21.55
C PHE A 449 2.31 -1.21 -20.97
N LYS A 450 2.09 -0.25 -21.85
CA LYS A 450 1.47 1.01 -21.49
C LYS A 450 -0.03 0.95 -21.77
N ILE A 451 -0.85 1.02 -20.72
CA ILE A 451 -2.29 0.78 -20.80
C ILE A 451 -3.07 1.87 -20.05
N PRO A 452 -4.25 2.31 -20.56
CA PRO A 452 -5.13 3.16 -19.77
C PRO A 452 -5.56 2.48 -18.47
N ALA A 453 -5.49 3.20 -17.34
CA ALA A 453 -5.85 2.64 -16.02
C ALA A 453 -7.26 2.00 -16.01
N ARG A 454 -8.24 2.57 -16.76
CA ARG A 454 -9.57 1.97 -16.92
C ARG A 454 -9.57 0.60 -17.62
N GLY A 455 -8.55 0.29 -18.39
CA GLY A 455 -8.37 -1.01 -19.03
C GLY A 455 -7.99 -2.11 -18.04
N LEU A 456 -7.43 -1.75 -16.89
CA LEU A 456 -7.04 -2.68 -15.83
C LEU A 456 -8.16 -2.97 -14.83
N ILE A 457 -9.21 -2.14 -14.80
CA ILE A 457 -10.36 -2.35 -13.91
C ILE A 457 -10.97 -3.74 -14.16
N GLY A 458 -10.95 -4.59 -13.13
CA GLY A 458 -11.44 -5.96 -13.17
C GLY A 458 -10.55 -6.97 -13.93
N TYR A 459 -9.46 -6.53 -14.56
CA TYR A 459 -8.59 -7.42 -15.36
C TYR A 459 -7.83 -8.44 -14.51
N ARG A 460 -7.49 -8.11 -13.28
CA ARG A 460 -6.71 -9.00 -12.40
C ARG A 460 -7.34 -10.39 -12.23
N SER A 461 -8.66 -10.45 -12.06
CA SER A 461 -9.37 -11.74 -11.92
C SER A 461 -9.35 -12.56 -13.20
N GLU A 462 -9.49 -11.90 -14.35
CA GLU A 462 -9.40 -12.56 -15.66
C GLU A 462 -7.98 -13.05 -15.91
N PHE A 463 -6.98 -12.24 -15.63
CA PHE A 463 -5.57 -12.59 -15.75
C PHE A 463 -5.21 -13.84 -14.95
N MET A 464 -5.65 -13.92 -13.69
CA MET A 464 -5.44 -15.10 -12.84
C MET A 464 -6.12 -16.35 -13.41
N THR A 465 -7.28 -16.21 -14.03
CA THR A 465 -7.99 -17.30 -14.69
C THR A 465 -7.26 -17.75 -15.96
N ASP A 466 -6.87 -16.80 -16.81
CA ASP A 466 -6.20 -17.07 -18.09
C ASP A 466 -4.82 -17.70 -17.92
N THR A 467 -4.13 -17.36 -16.84
CA THR A 467 -2.80 -17.88 -16.50
C THR A 467 -2.84 -19.09 -15.55
N ASN A 468 -4.04 -19.56 -15.17
CA ASN A 468 -4.22 -20.61 -14.15
C ASN A 468 -3.46 -20.34 -12.85
N GLY A 469 -3.38 -19.06 -12.46
CA GLY A 469 -2.66 -18.61 -11.27
C GLY A 469 -1.13 -18.56 -11.40
N ASN A 470 -0.56 -18.86 -12.57
CA ASN A 470 0.89 -18.88 -12.78
C ASN A 470 1.46 -17.54 -13.28
N GLY A 471 0.63 -16.51 -13.39
CA GLY A 471 1.08 -15.19 -13.84
C GLY A 471 1.26 -14.21 -12.68
N ILE A 472 2.26 -13.35 -12.81
CA ILE A 472 2.49 -12.20 -11.92
C ILE A 472 2.13 -10.93 -12.70
N MET A 473 1.35 -10.04 -12.08
CA MET A 473 0.92 -8.80 -12.69
C MET A 473 1.11 -7.64 -11.71
N ASN A 474 1.82 -6.62 -12.16
CA ASN A 474 2.05 -5.38 -11.42
C ASN A 474 1.76 -4.18 -12.30
N GLN A 475 1.36 -3.08 -11.69
CA GLN A 475 1.04 -1.85 -12.40
C GLN A 475 1.66 -0.65 -11.69
N LEU A 476 2.12 0.33 -12.49
CA LEU A 476 2.75 1.56 -12.02
C LEU A 476 2.12 2.74 -12.78
N PHE A 477 1.79 3.81 -12.07
CA PHE A 477 1.28 5.00 -12.72
C PHE A 477 2.33 5.62 -13.67
N ALA A 478 1.96 5.79 -14.96
CA ALA A 478 2.86 6.26 -16.02
C ALA A 478 2.52 7.67 -16.53
N GLY A 479 1.63 8.41 -15.84
CA GLY A 479 1.25 9.76 -16.23
C GLY A 479 -0.13 9.87 -16.87
N TYR A 480 -0.38 10.98 -17.57
CA TYR A 480 -1.64 11.24 -18.27
C TYR A 480 -1.39 11.35 -19.76
N GLU A 481 -2.23 10.71 -20.59
CA GLU A 481 -2.20 10.79 -22.04
C GLU A 481 -3.59 11.08 -22.62
N PRO A 482 -3.66 11.49 -23.90
CA PRO A 482 -4.94 11.68 -24.57
C PRO A 482 -5.81 10.42 -24.53
N TYR A 483 -7.10 10.61 -24.31
CA TYR A 483 -8.08 9.53 -24.20
C TYR A 483 -8.07 8.61 -25.44
N LYS A 484 -7.81 7.30 -25.27
CA LYS A 484 -7.63 6.30 -26.33
C LYS A 484 -8.93 5.69 -26.88
N GLY A 485 -10.07 6.34 -26.65
CA GLY A 485 -11.37 5.87 -27.13
C GLY A 485 -12.03 4.83 -26.20
N GLU A 486 -13.15 4.28 -26.58
CA GLU A 486 -13.92 3.35 -25.75
C GLU A 486 -13.25 1.99 -25.63
N ILE A 487 -13.35 1.39 -24.42
CA ILE A 487 -12.97 0.02 -24.12
C ILE A 487 -14.26 -0.73 -23.79
N GLN A 488 -14.48 -1.89 -24.40
CA GLN A 488 -15.58 -2.77 -24.03
C GLN A 488 -15.27 -3.42 -22.68
N THR A 489 -16.01 -3.03 -21.64
CA THR A 489 -15.76 -3.49 -20.26
C THR A 489 -16.70 -4.59 -19.79
N ARG A 490 -17.74 -4.92 -20.57
CA ARG A 490 -18.74 -5.93 -20.23
C ARG A 490 -18.97 -6.86 -21.40
N GLU A 491 -18.48 -8.09 -21.28
CA GLU A 491 -18.67 -9.14 -22.28
C GLU A 491 -19.81 -10.11 -21.92
N ARG A 492 -20.30 -10.07 -20.66
CA ARG A 492 -21.28 -11.04 -20.16
C ARG A 492 -22.43 -10.37 -19.43
N GLY A 493 -23.61 -10.97 -19.53
CA GLY A 493 -24.81 -10.53 -18.83
C GLY A 493 -24.84 -10.94 -17.36
N SER A 494 -25.90 -10.59 -16.66
CA SER A 494 -26.14 -10.93 -15.27
C SER A 494 -27.24 -12.00 -15.15
N ILE A 495 -27.13 -12.83 -14.12
CA ILE A 495 -28.22 -13.73 -13.69
C ILE A 495 -28.99 -13.00 -12.60
N ILE A 496 -30.26 -12.71 -12.87
CA ILE A 496 -31.13 -11.88 -12.04
C ILE A 496 -32.21 -12.78 -11.41
N VAL A 497 -32.48 -12.57 -10.13
CA VAL A 497 -33.49 -13.31 -9.38
C VAL A 497 -34.91 -12.91 -9.81
N HIS A 498 -35.76 -13.91 -10.09
CA HIS A 498 -37.14 -13.72 -10.50
C HIS A 498 -38.07 -13.34 -9.35
N GLU A 499 -37.89 -13.94 -8.17
CA GLU A 499 -38.77 -13.74 -7.01
C GLU A 499 -38.00 -13.76 -5.70
N ALA A 500 -38.53 -13.06 -4.69
CA ALA A 500 -37.94 -13.06 -3.35
C ALA A 500 -38.13 -14.40 -2.66
N GLY A 501 -37.07 -14.87 -1.96
CA GLY A 501 -37.11 -16.14 -1.25
C GLY A 501 -35.75 -16.56 -0.75
N GLU A 502 -35.54 -17.86 -0.59
CA GLU A 502 -34.30 -18.50 -0.22
C GLU A 502 -33.82 -19.41 -1.37
N THR A 503 -32.54 -19.30 -1.74
CA THR A 503 -31.95 -20.10 -2.81
C THR A 503 -32.01 -21.58 -2.45
N THR A 504 -32.35 -22.41 -3.42
CA THR A 504 -32.38 -23.87 -3.25
C THR A 504 -31.32 -24.55 -4.10
N GLY A 505 -30.79 -25.68 -3.63
CA GLY A 505 -29.83 -26.47 -4.42
C GLY A 505 -30.38 -26.85 -5.80
N TYR A 506 -31.68 -27.15 -5.92
CA TYR A 506 -32.33 -27.47 -7.19
C TYR A 506 -32.46 -26.24 -8.11
N GLY A 507 -32.82 -25.08 -7.58
CA GLY A 507 -32.89 -23.82 -8.35
C GLY A 507 -31.53 -23.40 -8.88
N LEU A 508 -30.51 -23.47 -8.04
CA LEU A 508 -29.13 -23.13 -8.41
C LEU A 508 -28.55 -24.13 -9.42
N PHE A 509 -28.78 -25.43 -9.23
CA PHE A 509 -28.33 -26.46 -10.17
C PHE A 509 -28.84 -26.25 -11.60
N ASN A 510 -30.12 -25.89 -11.76
CA ASN A 510 -30.68 -25.58 -13.07
C ASN A 510 -30.18 -24.23 -13.65
N THR A 511 -29.67 -23.36 -12.79
CA THR A 511 -29.20 -22.02 -13.20
C THR A 511 -27.70 -22.02 -13.54
N GLN A 512 -26.89 -22.86 -12.91
CA GLN A 512 -25.43 -22.92 -13.12
C GLN A 512 -25.02 -23.28 -14.56
N GLU A 513 -25.86 -23.96 -15.33
CA GLU A 513 -25.62 -24.21 -16.76
C GLU A 513 -25.62 -22.93 -17.60
N ARG A 514 -26.18 -21.86 -17.10
CA ARG A 514 -26.31 -20.56 -17.78
C ARG A 514 -25.21 -19.59 -17.46
N GLY A 515 -24.38 -19.87 -16.45
CA GLY A 515 -23.26 -19.02 -16.06
C GLY A 515 -22.73 -19.36 -14.67
N ARG A 516 -21.89 -18.45 -14.16
CA ARG A 516 -21.25 -18.59 -12.84
C ARG A 516 -22.12 -17.95 -11.76
N LEU A 517 -22.40 -18.73 -10.70
CA LEU A 517 -23.17 -18.25 -9.56
C LEU A 517 -22.27 -17.64 -8.47
N PHE A 518 -22.78 -16.62 -7.78
CA PHE A 518 -22.10 -15.92 -6.67
C PHE A 518 -22.62 -16.36 -5.30
N VAL A 519 -23.74 -17.08 -5.26
CA VAL A 519 -24.43 -17.48 -4.03
C VAL A 519 -24.58 -18.99 -3.98
N GLY A 520 -24.52 -19.56 -2.77
CA GLY A 520 -24.82 -20.96 -2.49
C GLY A 520 -26.29 -21.19 -2.10
N PRO A 521 -26.67 -22.44 -1.77
CA PRO A 521 -28.01 -22.78 -1.26
C PRO A 521 -28.25 -22.16 0.12
N GLY A 522 -29.52 -21.84 0.43
CA GLY A 522 -29.92 -21.30 1.74
C GLY A 522 -29.67 -19.80 1.92
N VAL A 523 -29.34 -19.08 0.84
CA VAL A 523 -29.10 -17.65 0.88
C VAL A 523 -30.42 -16.90 0.60
N PRO A 524 -30.83 -15.95 1.45
CA PRO A 524 -31.99 -15.10 1.16
C PRO A 524 -31.69 -14.18 -0.03
N VAL A 525 -32.67 -14.07 -0.93
CA VAL A 525 -32.57 -13.23 -2.13
C VAL A 525 -33.86 -12.44 -2.33
N TYR A 526 -33.77 -11.33 -3.07
CA TYR A 526 -34.93 -10.51 -3.44
C TYR A 526 -35.08 -10.45 -4.97
N GLU A 527 -36.25 -10.11 -5.44
CA GLU A 527 -36.55 -9.92 -6.87
C GLU A 527 -35.64 -8.80 -7.44
N GLY A 528 -34.97 -9.10 -8.56
CA GLY A 528 -34.02 -8.17 -9.16
C GLY A 528 -32.58 -8.27 -8.63
N MET A 529 -32.32 -9.09 -7.62
CA MET A 529 -30.97 -9.32 -7.09
C MET A 529 -30.10 -10.02 -8.14
N ILE A 530 -28.85 -9.55 -8.31
CA ILE A 530 -27.88 -10.22 -9.17
C ILE A 530 -27.19 -11.32 -8.37
N VAL A 531 -27.34 -12.58 -8.82
CA VAL A 531 -26.80 -13.78 -8.15
C VAL A 531 -25.77 -14.53 -8.97
N GLY A 532 -25.47 -14.04 -10.15
CA GLY A 532 -24.47 -14.69 -11.02
C GLY A 532 -24.13 -13.85 -12.25
N GLU A 533 -23.10 -14.31 -12.95
CA GLU A 533 -22.67 -13.82 -14.26
C GLU A 533 -23.17 -14.80 -15.33
N CYS A 534 -23.84 -14.28 -16.35
CA CYS A 534 -24.31 -15.10 -17.48
C CYS A 534 -23.15 -15.44 -18.43
N ALA A 535 -23.17 -16.62 -19.02
CA ALA A 535 -22.20 -17.01 -20.06
C ALA A 535 -22.35 -16.24 -21.37
N LYS A 536 -23.52 -15.59 -21.59
CA LYS A 536 -23.84 -14.76 -22.77
C LYS A 536 -23.90 -13.29 -22.41
N ASN A 537 -23.89 -12.42 -23.41
CA ASN A 537 -23.93 -10.96 -23.24
C ASN A 537 -25.28 -10.43 -22.75
N GLU A 538 -26.30 -11.26 -22.62
CA GLU A 538 -27.66 -10.87 -22.24
C GLU A 538 -27.91 -11.17 -20.76
N ASP A 539 -28.62 -10.25 -20.10
CA ASP A 539 -29.13 -10.47 -18.76
C ASP A 539 -30.28 -11.48 -18.78
N ILE A 540 -30.24 -12.46 -17.89
CA ILE A 540 -31.30 -13.46 -17.78
C ILE A 540 -31.94 -13.45 -16.40
N VAL A 541 -33.26 -13.59 -16.38
CA VAL A 541 -34.03 -13.73 -15.14
C VAL A 541 -34.25 -15.22 -14.86
N CYS A 542 -33.84 -15.68 -13.67
CA CYS A 542 -33.91 -17.07 -13.26
C CYS A 542 -34.58 -17.24 -11.90
N ASN A 543 -35.33 -18.33 -11.73
CA ASN A 543 -35.91 -18.68 -10.43
C ASN A 543 -34.94 -19.58 -9.67
N VAL A 544 -34.11 -18.99 -8.81
CA VAL A 544 -33.15 -19.69 -7.94
C VAL A 544 -33.77 -20.23 -6.66
N CYS A 545 -35.03 -19.84 -6.36
CA CYS A 545 -35.78 -20.27 -5.18
C CYS A 545 -36.62 -21.54 -5.47
N LYS A 546 -36.64 -22.02 -6.72
CA LYS A 546 -37.46 -23.17 -7.14
C LYS A 546 -37.11 -24.43 -6.38
N LYS A 547 -38.08 -25.02 -5.71
CA LYS A 547 -37.93 -26.30 -5.01
C LYS A 547 -38.16 -27.48 -5.98
N LYS A 548 -37.47 -28.60 -5.78
CA LYS A 548 -37.73 -29.84 -6.50
C LYS A 548 -39.12 -30.38 -6.09
N GLN A 549 -40.00 -30.56 -7.06
CA GLN A 549 -41.28 -31.23 -6.78
C GLN A 549 -41.00 -32.71 -6.50
N LEU A 550 -41.45 -33.18 -5.34
CA LEU A 550 -41.38 -34.60 -5.00
C LEU A 550 -42.43 -35.33 -5.83
N THR A 551 -42.00 -36.23 -6.69
CA THR A 551 -42.85 -37.15 -7.45
C THR A 551 -42.74 -38.52 -6.85
N ASN A 552 -43.84 -39.31 -6.84
CA ASN A 552 -43.85 -40.68 -6.34
C ASN A 552 -43.14 -41.67 -7.28
N THR A 553 -42.61 -41.23 -8.40
CA THR A 553 -41.85 -42.03 -9.36
C THR A 553 -40.33 -41.91 -9.08
N ARG A 554 -39.69 -42.98 -8.67
CA ARG A 554 -38.23 -43.07 -8.57
C ARG A 554 -37.65 -43.15 -9.99
N ALA A 555 -37.01 -42.09 -10.47
CA ALA A 555 -36.14 -42.15 -11.65
C ALA A 555 -34.75 -42.61 -11.23
N SER A 556 -34.07 -43.44 -12.05
CA SER A 556 -32.65 -43.76 -11.86
C SER A 556 -31.84 -42.47 -11.87
N GLY A 557 -31.08 -42.19 -10.81
CA GLY A 557 -30.31 -40.93 -10.63
C GLY A 557 -30.98 -39.88 -9.74
N SER A 558 -32.18 -40.19 -9.15
CA SER A 558 -32.84 -39.24 -8.20
C SER A 558 -32.09 -39.04 -6.88
N ASP A 559 -31.17 -39.96 -6.56
CA ASP A 559 -30.40 -40.00 -5.31
C ASP A 559 -28.98 -39.44 -5.46
N ASP A 560 -28.58 -39.06 -6.69
CA ASP A 560 -27.28 -38.43 -6.91
C ASP A 560 -27.22 -37.02 -6.26
N ALA A 561 -26.14 -36.78 -5.54
CA ALA A 561 -25.89 -35.46 -4.95
C ALA A 561 -25.76 -34.40 -6.04
N LEU A 562 -26.55 -33.31 -5.92
CA LEU A 562 -26.42 -32.17 -6.81
C LEU A 562 -25.07 -31.49 -6.54
N ARG A 563 -24.19 -31.46 -7.52
CA ARG A 563 -22.91 -30.70 -7.46
C ARG A 563 -23.18 -29.30 -7.98
N LEU A 564 -22.93 -28.31 -7.10
CA LEU A 564 -23.00 -26.88 -7.40
C LEU A 564 -21.59 -26.34 -7.55
#